data_b2f429c85e2102dd5932b6caf3f9a4a8
#
_entry.id   b2f429c85e2102dd5932b6caf3f9a4a8
#
_cell.length_a   1.000
_cell.length_b   1.000
_cell.length_c   1.000
_cell.angle_alpha   90.00
_cell.angle_beta   90.00
_cell.angle_gamma   90.00
#
_symmetry.space_group_name_H-M   'P 1'
#
loop_
_entity.id
_entity.type
_entity.pdbx_description
1 polymer ?
#
loop_
_entity_poly.entity_id
_entity_poly.type
_entity_poly.pdbx_seq_one_letter_code
_entity_poly.pdbx_strand_id
1 'polypeptide(L)' 'MIPILFDDENILIVNKPAGVAMHDSDALPSHHPDQPPKGIVSLLREQTLLDKLFLCHRLDTGTSGCLCLAKN' A
#
# COMPACT_ATOMS: atom_id res chain seq x y z
N MET A 1 -6.32 -8.71 -0.67
CA MET A 1 -4.93 -8.72 -1.16
C MET A 1 -4.78 -7.71 -2.29
N ILE A 2 -3.69 -6.98 -2.29
CA ILE A 2 -3.42 -5.96 -3.30
C ILE A 2 -2.76 -6.61 -4.51
N PRO A 3 -3.32 -6.43 -5.73
CA PRO A 3 -2.72 -7.03 -6.91
C PRO A 3 -1.34 -6.44 -7.22
N ILE A 4 -0.36 -7.31 -7.42
CA ILE A 4 1.00 -6.93 -7.80
C ILE A 4 1.12 -7.05 -9.31
N LEU A 5 1.49 -5.95 -9.96
CA LEU A 5 1.60 -5.89 -11.41
C LEU A 5 3.03 -6.12 -11.89
N PHE A 6 4.01 -5.72 -11.08
CA PHE A 6 5.41 -5.89 -11.41
C PHE A 6 6.24 -5.90 -10.13
N ASP A 7 7.27 -6.75 -10.09
CA ASP A 7 8.13 -6.89 -8.92
C ASP A 7 9.53 -7.29 -9.37
N ASP A 8 10.53 -6.47 -9.04
CA ASP A 8 11.93 -6.81 -9.26
C ASP A 8 12.76 -6.42 -8.03
N GLU A 9 14.08 -6.39 -8.16
CA GLU A 9 14.97 -6.09 -7.03
C GLU A 9 14.81 -4.67 -6.49
N ASN A 10 14.37 -3.75 -7.32
CA ASN A 10 14.40 -2.32 -7.03
C ASN A 10 13.03 -1.70 -6.84
N ILE A 11 12.01 -2.20 -7.54
CA ILE A 11 10.68 -1.60 -7.52
C ILE A 11 9.58 -2.65 -7.39
N LEU A 12 8.46 -2.19 -6.86
CA LEU A 12 7.22 -2.93 -6.78
C LEU A 12 6.12 -2.05 -7.37
N ILE A 13 5.40 -2.56 -8.36
CA ILE A 13 4.25 -1.87 -8.94
C ILE A 13 3.00 -2.66 -8.60
N VAL A 14 2.02 -1.97 -8.02
CA VAL A 14 0.77 -2.59 -7.60
C VAL A 14 -0.42 -1.85 -8.19
N ASN A 15 -1.57 -2.51 -8.22
CA ASN A 15 -2.83 -1.87 -8.54
C ASN A 15 -3.52 -1.52 -7.22
N LYS A 16 -3.45 -0.25 -6.85
CA LYS A 16 -4.05 0.23 -5.61
C LYS A 16 -5.57 0.22 -5.73
N PRO A 17 -6.28 -0.48 -4.84
CA PRO A 17 -7.74 -0.43 -4.81
C PRO A 17 -8.24 0.96 -4.36
N ALA A 18 -9.39 1.35 -4.88
CA ALA A 18 -10.07 2.53 -4.38
C ALA A 18 -10.46 2.32 -2.91
N GLY A 19 -10.35 3.35 -2.10
CA GLY A 19 -10.66 3.28 -0.68
C GLY A 19 -9.49 2.96 0.22
N VAL A 20 -8.33 2.58 -0.34
CA VAL A 20 -7.12 2.32 0.44
C VAL A 20 -6.27 3.58 0.48
N ALA A 21 -5.94 4.04 1.69
CA ALA A 21 -5.13 5.24 1.90
C ALA A 21 -3.64 4.95 1.67
N MET A 22 -2.87 6.00 1.38
CA MET A 22 -1.42 5.89 1.22
C MET A 22 -0.70 5.68 2.54
N HIS A 23 -1.17 6.36 3.60
CA HIS A 23 -0.56 6.32 4.93
C HIS A 23 -1.56 5.84 5.96
N ASP A 24 -1.05 5.21 7.03
CA ASP A 24 -1.88 4.73 8.12
C ASP A 24 -2.73 5.83 8.75
N SER A 25 -2.18 7.03 8.86
CA SER A 25 -2.88 8.16 9.47
C SER A 25 -4.12 8.60 8.69
N ASP A 26 -4.18 8.31 7.40
CA ASP A 26 -5.30 8.66 6.52
C ASP A 26 -6.27 7.49 6.31
N ALA A 27 -5.94 6.31 6.86
CA ALA A 27 -6.77 5.13 6.67
C ALA A 27 -8.05 5.21 7.50
N LEU A 28 -9.12 4.64 6.93
CA LEU A 28 -10.39 4.53 7.64
C LEU A 28 -10.26 3.53 8.78
N PRO A 29 -11.01 3.74 9.90
CA PRO A 29 -10.98 2.78 11.00
C PRO A 29 -11.35 1.38 10.54
N SER A 30 -10.63 0.40 11.08
CA SER A 30 -10.93 -1.00 10.82
C SER A 30 -12.26 -1.40 11.46
N HIS A 31 -12.93 -2.40 10.88
CA HIS A 31 -14.11 -3.02 11.50
C HIS A 31 -13.75 -3.80 12.77
N HIS A 32 -12.49 -4.09 12.96
CA HIS A 32 -11.98 -4.76 14.16
C HIS A 32 -11.38 -3.72 15.09
N PRO A 33 -11.96 -3.48 16.29
CA PRO A 33 -11.48 -2.43 17.19
C PRO A 33 -10.05 -2.64 17.68
N ASP A 34 -9.54 -3.89 17.61
CA ASP A 34 -8.20 -4.23 18.06
C ASP A 34 -7.12 -4.02 16.98
N GLN A 35 -7.52 -3.69 15.77
CA GLN A 35 -6.58 -3.50 14.66
C GLN A 35 -6.48 -2.02 14.29
N PRO A 36 -5.25 -1.47 14.27
CA PRO A 36 -5.07 -0.09 13.84
C PRO A 36 -5.38 0.06 12.34
N PRO A 37 -5.82 1.24 11.90
CA PRO A 37 -6.00 1.51 10.48
C PRO A 37 -4.66 1.37 9.74
N LYS A 38 -4.69 0.81 8.52
CA LYS A 38 -3.49 0.59 7.73
C LYS A 38 -3.60 1.19 6.34
N GLY A 39 -2.57 1.93 5.95
CA GLY A 39 -2.42 2.41 4.58
C GLY A 39 -1.77 1.36 3.68
N ILE A 40 -1.58 1.74 2.40
CA ILE A 40 -1.09 0.82 1.36
C ILE A 40 0.28 0.24 1.70
N VAL A 41 1.19 1.06 2.25
CA VAL A 41 2.56 0.60 2.56
C VAL A 41 2.54 -0.48 3.63
N SER A 42 1.77 -0.27 4.70
CA SER A 42 1.66 -1.25 5.78
C SER A 42 1.01 -2.55 5.30
N LEU A 43 -0.04 -2.45 4.48
CA LEU A 43 -0.69 -3.62 3.91
C LEU A 43 0.27 -4.42 3.01
N LEU A 44 1.07 -3.71 2.19
CA LEU A 44 2.04 -4.37 1.31
C LEU A 44 3.20 -4.98 2.09
N ARG A 45 3.66 -4.35 3.17
CA ARG A 45 4.68 -4.95 4.02
C ARG A 45 4.21 -6.28 4.60
N GLU A 46 2.97 -6.35 5.04
CA GLU A 46 2.41 -7.59 5.54
C GLU A 46 2.25 -8.64 4.44
N GLN A 47 1.77 -8.22 3.27
CA GLN A 47 1.51 -9.12 2.16
C GLN A 47 2.79 -9.70 1.56
N THR A 48 3.84 -8.87 1.41
CA THR A 48 5.07 -9.25 0.74
C THR A 48 6.18 -9.65 1.70
N LEU A 49 6.04 -9.34 2.98
CA LEU A 49 7.06 -9.53 4.01
C LEU A 49 8.32 -8.68 3.76
N LEU A 50 8.20 -7.61 2.98
CA LEU A 50 9.29 -6.68 2.72
C LEU A 50 9.28 -5.57 3.76
N ASP A 51 10.46 -5.28 4.35
CA ASP A 51 10.57 -4.21 5.34
C ASP A 51 10.75 -2.84 4.69
N LYS A 52 11.47 -2.80 3.57
CA LYS A 52 11.80 -1.55 2.89
C LYS A 52 10.90 -1.33 1.70
N LEU A 53 9.89 -0.50 1.89
CA LEU A 53 8.99 -0.05 0.83
C LEU A 53 8.79 1.44 0.97
N PHE A 54 9.11 2.18 -0.09
CA PHE A 54 9.04 3.64 -0.11
C PHE A 54 8.15 4.10 -1.26
N LEU A 55 7.24 5.03 -0.98
CA LEU A 55 6.37 5.58 -2.01
C LEU A 55 7.16 6.48 -2.97
N CYS A 56 7.02 6.22 -4.27
CA CYS A 56 7.63 7.06 -5.31
C CYS A 56 6.71 8.21 -5.73
N HIS A 57 5.41 8.02 -5.54
CA HIS A 57 4.38 9.02 -5.83
C HIS A 57 3.15 8.68 -4.99
N ARG A 58 2.07 9.43 -5.14
CA ARG A 58 0.87 9.18 -4.37
C ARG A 58 -0.37 9.19 -5.24
N LEU A 59 -1.40 8.49 -4.75
CA LEU A 59 -2.75 8.52 -5.29
C LEU A 59 -3.70 8.85 -4.15
N ASP A 60 -4.79 9.54 -4.43
CA ASP A 60 -5.82 9.82 -3.42
C ASP A 60 -6.47 8.53 -2.93
N THR A 61 -6.98 8.55 -1.70
CA THR A 61 -7.61 7.38 -1.10
C THR A 61 -8.72 6.81 -1.98
N GLY A 62 -9.54 7.65 -2.58
CA GLY A 62 -10.63 7.22 -3.45
C GLY A 62 -10.20 6.83 -4.86
N THR A 63 -8.92 6.97 -5.21
CA THR A 63 -8.39 6.70 -6.55
C THR A 63 -7.78 5.32 -6.60
N SER A 64 -8.12 4.55 -7.63
CA SER A 64 -7.45 3.29 -7.93
C SER A 64 -6.43 3.48 -9.05
N GLY A 65 -5.51 2.56 -9.19
CA GLY A 65 -4.55 2.57 -10.29
C GLY A 65 -3.15 2.13 -9.93
N CYS A 66 -2.24 2.28 -10.90
CA CYS A 66 -0.85 1.87 -10.74
C CYS A 66 -0.13 2.73 -9.71
N LEU A 67 0.51 2.06 -8.77
CA LEU A 67 1.32 2.70 -7.75
C LEU A 67 2.69 2.05 -7.75
N CYS A 68 3.74 2.88 -7.86
CA CYS A 68 5.11 2.41 -7.84
C CYS A 68 5.73 2.66 -6.47
N LEU A 69 6.37 1.64 -5.91
CA LEU A 69 7.12 1.74 -4.66
C LEU A 69 8.56 1.33 -4.91
N ALA A 70 9.49 1.98 -4.22
CA ALA A 70 10.89 1.59 -4.24
C ALA A 70 11.15 0.58 -3.12
N LYS A 71 12.04 -0.37 -3.40
CA LYS A 71 12.45 -1.39 -2.42
C LYS A 71 13.78 -1.05 -1.74
N ASN A 72 14.44 -0.02 -2.22
CA ASN A 72 15.75 0.37 -1.67
C ASN A 72 16.01 1.85 -1.88
#